data_e3f16fbc1cb732bfa4e0ded88e1803ed
#
_entry.id   e3f16fbc1cb732bfa4e0ded88e1803ed
#
_cell.length_a   1.000
_cell.length_b   1.000
_cell.length_c   1.000
_cell.angle_alpha   90.00
_cell.angle_beta   90.00
_cell.angle_gamma   90.00
#
_symmetry.space_group_name_H-M   'P 1'
#
loop_
_entity.id
_entity.type
_entity.pdbx_description
1 polymer ?
#
loop_
_entity_poly.entity_id
_entity_poly.type
_entity_poly.pdbx_seq_one_letter_code
_entity_poly.pdbx_strand_id
1 'polypeptide(L)'
;MAKVMMYSTGVCPYCVMAERLLKSKGVADIEKVRVDLDPPRRREMEERTGRRTVPQIYVGGTHVGGFDDLAALDRAGGLDPLLAAP
;
A
#
# COMPACT_ATOMS: atom_id res chain seq x y z
N MET A 1 13.66 -2.62 8.38
CA MET A 1 12.80 -2.05 7.32
C MET A 1 11.37 -1.88 7.85
N ALA A 2 10.70 -0.84 7.43
CA ALA A 2 9.33 -0.59 7.87
C ALA A 2 8.38 -1.68 7.36
N LYS A 3 7.35 -1.96 8.15
CA LYS A 3 6.32 -2.92 7.78
C LYS A 3 5.41 -2.31 6.70
N VAL A 4 5.13 -3.07 5.65
CA VAL A 4 4.28 -2.63 4.55
C VAL A 4 2.96 -3.40 4.58
N MET A 5 1.85 -2.66 4.50
CA MET A 5 0.51 -3.24 4.43
C MET A 5 -0.24 -2.60 3.27
N MET A 6 -1.06 -3.39 2.60
CA MET A 6 -1.84 -2.92 1.47
C MET A 6 -3.25 -3.50 1.50
N TYR A 7 -4.24 -2.63 1.49
CA TYR A 7 -5.61 -3.04 1.19
C TYR A 7 -5.72 -3.30 -0.31
N SER A 8 -6.23 -4.46 -0.67
CA SER A 8 -6.28 -4.90 -2.07
C SER A 8 -7.53 -5.70 -2.38
N THR A 9 -7.68 -6.06 -3.67
CA THR A 9 -8.74 -6.97 -4.12
C THR A 9 -8.12 -8.04 -5.00
N GLY A 10 -8.90 -9.08 -5.33
CA GLY A 10 -8.41 -10.21 -6.11
C GLY A 10 -8.05 -9.85 -7.55
N VAL A 11 -8.77 -8.91 -8.16
CA VAL A 11 -8.49 -8.44 -9.51
C VAL A 11 -8.22 -6.95 -9.45
N CYS A 12 -6.94 -6.60 -9.37
CA CYS A 12 -6.54 -5.20 -9.22
C CYS A 12 -5.17 -4.99 -9.88
N PRO A 13 -5.14 -4.53 -11.13
CA PRO A 13 -3.88 -4.30 -11.84
C PRO A 13 -2.97 -3.30 -11.10
N TYR A 14 -3.55 -2.25 -10.53
CA TYR A 14 -2.76 -1.26 -9.79
C TYR A 14 -2.19 -1.84 -8.49
N CYS A 15 -2.89 -2.79 -7.86
CA CYS A 15 -2.33 -3.50 -6.70
C CYS A 15 -1.11 -4.32 -7.10
N VAL A 16 -1.16 -4.98 -8.25
CA VAL A 16 -0.03 -5.74 -8.78
C VAL A 16 1.15 -4.82 -9.08
N MET A 17 0.89 -3.67 -9.70
CA MET A 17 1.93 -2.68 -9.99
C MET A 17 2.57 -2.14 -8.73
N ALA A 18 1.76 -1.86 -7.71
CA ALA A 18 2.27 -1.39 -6.42
C ALA A 18 3.15 -2.44 -5.76
N GLU A 19 2.72 -3.69 -5.77
CA GLU A 19 3.51 -4.79 -5.21
C GLU A 19 4.85 -4.94 -5.94
N ARG A 20 4.85 -4.85 -7.25
CA ARG A 20 6.09 -4.92 -8.04
C ARG A 20 7.06 -3.82 -7.67
N LEU A 21 6.56 -2.59 -7.55
CA LEU A 21 7.40 -1.46 -7.18
C LEU A 21 8.01 -1.68 -5.80
N LEU A 22 7.19 -2.07 -4.82
CA LEU A 22 7.67 -2.30 -3.45
C LEU A 22 8.69 -3.43 -3.41
N LYS A 23 8.47 -4.52 -4.14
CA LYS A 23 9.42 -5.62 -4.19
C LYS A 23 10.73 -5.22 -4.86
N SER A 24 10.68 -4.34 -5.87
CA SER A 24 11.90 -3.82 -6.50
C SER A 24 12.74 -2.99 -5.52
N LYS A 25 12.13 -2.49 -4.45
CA LYS A 25 12.81 -1.75 -3.39
C LYS A 25 13.32 -2.66 -2.26
N GLY A 26 13.18 -3.97 -2.41
CA GLY A 26 13.67 -4.93 -1.41
C GLY A 26 12.64 -5.31 -0.36
N VAL A 27 11.38 -4.94 -0.52
CA VAL A 27 10.33 -5.33 0.42
C VAL A 27 10.00 -6.81 0.20
N ALA A 28 10.34 -7.66 1.18
CA ALA A 28 10.13 -9.10 1.07
C ALA A 28 8.68 -9.47 1.36
N ASP A 29 8.10 -8.88 2.40
CA ASP A 29 6.76 -9.22 2.87
C ASP A 29 5.84 -8.02 2.82
N ILE A 30 4.69 -8.19 2.18
CA ILE A 30 3.63 -7.20 2.15
C ILE A 30 2.39 -7.85 2.76
N GLU A 31 1.86 -7.26 3.82
CA GLU A 31 0.61 -7.72 4.40
C GLU A 31 -0.54 -7.25 3.51
N LYS A 32 -1.16 -8.17 2.79
CA LYS A 32 -2.29 -7.86 1.91
C LYS A 32 -3.60 -8.15 2.61
N VAL A 33 -4.47 -7.15 2.64
CA VAL A 33 -5.79 -7.27 3.24
C VAL A 33 -6.83 -7.22 2.11
N ARG A 34 -7.48 -8.37 1.85
CA ARG A 34 -8.46 -8.52 0.77
C ARG A 34 -9.80 -7.94 1.20
N VAL A 35 -10.06 -6.69 0.81
CA VAL A 35 -11.30 -6.00 1.20
C VAL A 35 -12.51 -6.46 0.39
N ASP A 36 -12.30 -7.17 -0.71
CA ASP A 36 -13.37 -7.79 -1.46
C ASP A 36 -13.92 -9.04 -0.79
N LEU A 37 -13.15 -9.64 0.12
CA LEU A 37 -13.56 -10.83 0.86
C LEU A 37 -13.95 -10.53 2.31
N ASP A 38 -13.72 -9.32 2.78
CA ASP A 38 -13.88 -8.95 4.19
C ASP A 38 -14.53 -7.56 4.31
N PRO A 39 -15.86 -7.50 4.31
CA PRO A 39 -16.56 -6.21 4.40
C PRO A 39 -16.19 -5.36 5.61
N PRO A 40 -15.97 -5.90 6.83
CA PRO A 40 -15.49 -5.08 7.93
C PRO A 40 -14.14 -4.41 7.66
N ARG A 41 -13.23 -5.10 6.99
CA ARG A 41 -11.92 -4.53 6.65
C ARG A 41 -12.07 -3.45 5.57
N ARG A 42 -13.04 -3.60 4.67
CA ARG A 42 -13.33 -2.55 3.69
C ARG A 42 -13.82 -1.29 4.38
N ARG A 43 -14.71 -1.41 5.35
CA ARG A 43 -15.15 -0.25 6.13
C ARG A 43 -14.00 0.40 6.89
N GLU A 44 -13.13 -0.42 7.47
CA GLU A 44 -11.92 0.06 8.14
C GLU A 44 -11.05 0.89 7.17
N MET A 45 -10.83 0.40 5.96
CA MET A 45 -10.07 1.12 4.93
C MET A 45 -10.71 2.49 4.63
N GLU A 46 -12.01 2.50 4.39
CA GLU A 46 -12.73 3.74 4.06
C GLU A 46 -12.65 4.75 5.20
N GLU A 47 -12.77 4.30 6.44
CA GLU A 47 -12.67 5.17 7.61
C GLU A 47 -11.25 5.69 7.82
N ARG A 48 -10.24 4.82 7.70
CA ARG A 48 -8.85 5.20 7.92
C ARG A 48 -8.30 6.10 6.83
N THR A 49 -8.66 5.84 5.59
CA THR A 49 -8.04 6.53 4.43
C THR A 49 -8.93 7.62 3.84
N GLY A 50 -10.23 7.59 4.11
CA GLY A 50 -11.20 8.45 3.46
C GLY A 50 -11.40 8.10 1.99
N ARG A 51 -10.90 6.95 1.53
CA ARG A 51 -10.98 6.53 0.13
C ARG A 51 -11.63 5.17 0.01
N ARG A 52 -12.22 4.90 -1.15
CA ARG A 52 -12.88 3.63 -1.47
C ARG A 52 -12.11 2.79 -2.48
N THR A 53 -11.03 3.33 -3.00
CA THR A 53 -10.25 2.67 -4.06
C THR A 53 -9.15 1.81 -3.47
N VAL A 54 -8.70 0.81 -4.25
CA VAL A 54 -7.54 0.00 -3.94
C VAL A 54 -6.51 0.16 -5.07
N PRO A 55 -5.22 0.04 -4.80
CA PRO A 55 -4.63 -0.26 -3.50
C PRO A 55 -4.69 0.94 -2.55
N GLN A 56 -4.63 0.67 -1.24
CA GLN A 56 -4.34 1.68 -0.24
C GLN A 56 -3.16 1.15 0.57
N ILE A 57 -2.05 1.86 0.53
CA ILE A 57 -0.74 1.38 0.98
C ILE A 57 -0.32 2.12 2.23
N TYR A 58 0.15 1.36 3.22
CA TYR A 58 0.75 1.90 4.44
C TYR A 58 2.19 1.41 4.54
N VAL A 59 3.08 2.31 4.90
CA VAL A 59 4.47 1.99 5.19
C VAL A 59 4.75 2.44 6.62
N GLY A 60 4.98 1.47 7.52
CA GLY A 60 5.24 1.74 8.94
C GLY A 60 4.08 2.40 9.64
N GLY A 61 2.98 2.59 9.23
CA GLY A 61 1.87 3.33 9.84
C GLY A 61 1.59 4.64 9.11
N THR A 62 2.43 5.01 8.14
CA THR A 62 2.21 6.17 7.30
C THR A 62 1.34 5.78 6.11
N HIS A 63 0.23 6.47 5.93
CA HIS A 63 -0.64 6.25 4.78
C HIS A 63 -0.03 6.90 3.53
N VAL A 64 0.42 6.08 2.60
CA VAL A 64 0.96 6.56 1.32
C VAL A 64 -0.15 6.85 0.34
N GLY A 65 -1.12 5.95 0.23
CA GLY A 65 -2.25 6.09 -0.69
C GLY A 65 -2.26 4.99 -1.73
N GLY A 66 -2.68 5.32 -2.95
CA GLY A 66 -2.76 4.40 -4.05
C GLY A 66 -1.45 4.23 -4.80
N PHE A 67 -1.49 3.55 -5.95
CA PHE A 67 -0.29 3.33 -6.75
C PHE A 67 0.30 4.65 -7.27
N ASP A 68 -0.55 5.59 -7.72
CA ASP A 68 -0.05 6.86 -8.23
C ASP A 68 0.67 7.65 -7.13
N ASP A 69 0.14 7.62 -5.92
CA ASP A 69 0.77 8.25 -4.76
C ASP A 69 2.11 7.59 -4.44
N LEU A 70 2.16 6.26 -4.50
CA LEU A 70 3.38 5.49 -4.25
C LEU A 70 4.45 5.83 -5.27
N ALA A 71 4.08 5.85 -6.55
CA ALA A 71 5.01 6.15 -7.63
C ALA A 71 5.53 7.59 -7.55
N ALA A 72 4.65 8.53 -7.21
CA ALA A 72 5.04 9.93 -7.03
C ALA A 72 6.01 10.09 -5.86
N LEU A 73 5.74 9.42 -4.76
CA LEU A 73 6.64 9.45 -3.59
C LEU A 73 8.01 8.87 -3.94
N ASP A 74 8.04 7.79 -4.72
CA ASP A 74 9.28 7.18 -5.17
C ASP A 74 10.08 8.12 -6.06
N ARG A 75 9.43 8.75 -7.04
CA ARG A 75 10.10 9.72 -7.94
C ARG A 75 10.65 10.92 -7.18
N ALA A 76 9.96 11.34 -6.12
CA ALA A 76 10.41 12.45 -5.29
C ALA A 76 11.53 12.07 -4.33
N GLY A 77 11.93 10.80 -4.28
CA GLY A 77 12.98 10.32 -3.37
C GLY A 77 12.52 10.08 -1.95
N GLY A 78 11.20 10.09 -1.70
CA GLY A 78 10.66 9.94 -0.35
C GLY A 78 10.36 8.50 0.06
N LEU A 79 10.28 7.57 -0.90
CA LEU A 79 9.90 6.20 -0.59
C LEU A 79 11.03 5.43 0.11
N ASP A 80 12.25 5.52 -0.40
CA ASP A 80 13.37 4.77 0.17
C ASP A 80 13.61 5.11 1.65
N PRO A 81 13.67 6.40 2.05
CA PRO A 81 13.81 6.72 3.46
C PRO A 81 12.65 6.21 4.33
N LEU A 82 11.43 6.26 3.79
CA LEU A 82 10.27 5.79 4.51
C LEU A 82 10.33 4.28 4.74
N LEU A 83 10.75 3.52 3.74
CA LEU A 83 10.93 2.08 3.85
C LEU A 83 12.06 1.71 4.80
N ALA A 84 13.13 2.50 4.83
CA ALA A 84 14.28 2.24 5.66
C ALA A 84 14.05 2.56 7.15
N ALA A 85 13.01 3.29 7.47
CA ALA A 85 12.70 3.63 8.87
C ALA A 85 12.36 2.38 9.67
N PRO A 86 12.76 2.31 10.96
CA PRO A 86 12.43 1.17 11.81
C PRO A 86 10.95 1.05 12.13
#